data_59f72da0b94069b91acf4acc5ab71cf6
#
_entry.id   59f72da0b94069b91acf4acc5ab71cf6
#
_cell.length_a   1.000
_cell.length_b   1.000
_cell.length_c   1.000
_cell.angle_alpha   90.00
_cell.angle_beta   90.00
_cell.angle_gamma   90.00
#
_symmetry.space_group_name_H-M   'P 1'
#
loop_
_entity.id
_entity.type
_entity.pdbx_description
1 polymer ?
#
loop_
_entity_poly.entity_id
_entity_poly.type
_entity_poly.pdbx_seq_one_letter_code
_entity_poly.pdbx_strand_id
1 'polypeptide(L)'
;PLDIKPEEIPLDILYEDEDVLIINKPKGMVVHPSVGHYTHTVVNAVMFHCKDHLSGINGVMRPGIVHRIDMDTTGAIVICKNDMAHQSLADQLKEHSITRKYRALVHGNLKEDEGMVEGPIGRHPTDRKKMAINHKNGKPAVTHYKVLERFGSYTFIEWQLETGRTHQI
;
A
#
# COMPACT_ATOMS: atom_id res chain seq x y z
N PRO A 1 -10.94 -12.71 -21.35
CA PRO A 1 -9.78 -12.55 -20.48
C PRO A 1 -9.36 -11.10 -20.50
N LEU A 2 -9.21 -10.49 -19.32
CA LEU A 2 -8.69 -9.13 -19.18
C LEU A 2 -7.24 -9.11 -19.63
N ASP A 3 -6.96 -8.34 -20.67
CA ASP A 3 -5.61 -8.16 -21.20
C ASP A 3 -5.03 -6.87 -20.61
N ILE A 4 -4.19 -7.01 -19.58
CA ILE A 4 -3.48 -5.89 -18.97
C ILE A 4 -2.27 -5.55 -19.82
N LYS A 5 -2.18 -4.31 -20.28
CA LYS A 5 -1.15 -3.88 -21.23
C LYS A 5 -0.08 -3.00 -20.57
N PRO A 6 1.19 -3.17 -20.99
CA PRO A 6 2.23 -2.20 -20.66
C PRO A 6 1.87 -0.80 -21.16
N GLU A 7 2.12 0.22 -20.34
CA GLU A 7 1.91 1.62 -20.70
C GLU A 7 3.15 2.44 -20.38
N GLU A 8 3.55 3.29 -21.30
CA GLU A 8 4.67 4.22 -21.10
C GLU A 8 4.25 5.37 -20.19
N ILE A 9 4.32 5.11 -18.88
CA ILE A 9 4.01 6.08 -17.84
C ILE A 9 5.30 6.41 -17.11
N PRO A 10 5.68 7.71 -16.99
CA PRO A 10 6.85 8.11 -16.23
C PRO A 10 6.78 7.62 -14.77
N LEU A 11 7.87 7.06 -14.27
CA LEU A 11 8.00 6.59 -12.90
C LEU A 11 9.03 7.44 -12.15
N ASP A 12 8.69 7.86 -10.94
CA ASP A 12 9.63 8.46 -10.00
C ASP A 12 10.36 7.32 -9.26
N ILE A 13 11.52 6.94 -9.77
CA ILE A 13 12.30 5.80 -9.27
C ILE A 13 13.17 6.25 -8.11
N LEU A 14 12.95 5.65 -6.93
CA LEU A 14 13.75 5.90 -5.74
C LEU A 14 14.97 4.98 -5.66
N TYR A 15 14.84 3.75 -6.13
CA TYR A 15 15.90 2.75 -6.15
C TYR A 15 15.56 1.65 -7.17
N GLU A 16 16.57 1.12 -7.83
CA GLU A 16 16.42 -0.05 -8.70
C GLU A 16 17.70 -0.86 -8.74
N ASP A 17 17.56 -2.18 -8.66
CA ASP A 17 18.63 -3.15 -8.93
C ASP A 17 18.07 -4.33 -9.74
N GLU A 18 18.76 -5.45 -9.75
CA GLU A 18 18.33 -6.64 -10.51
C GLU A 18 17.10 -7.32 -9.90
N ASP A 19 16.84 -7.12 -8.62
CA ASP A 19 15.82 -7.82 -7.85
C ASP A 19 14.58 -7.00 -7.58
N VAL A 20 14.73 -5.70 -7.33
CA VAL A 20 13.64 -4.81 -6.93
C VAL A 20 13.67 -3.47 -7.65
N LEU A 21 12.49 -2.89 -7.79
CA LEU A 21 12.27 -1.52 -8.21
C LEU A 21 11.44 -0.83 -7.11
N ILE A 22 11.93 0.28 -6.58
CA ILE A 22 11.21 1.09 -5.61
C ILE A 22 10.82 2.42 -6.25
N ILE A 23 9.54 2.71 -6.29
CA ILE A 23 9.00 3.93 -6.88
C ILE A 23 8.32 4.79 -5.82
N ASN A 24 8.26 6.09 -6.06
CA ASN A 24 7.40 7.02 -5.33
C ASN A 24 6.07 7.11 -6.06
N LYS A 25 5.05 6.40 -5.57
CA LYS A 25 3.73 6.40 -6.21
C LYS A 25 3.07 7.77 -6.05
N PRO A 26 2.58 8.39 -7.13
CA PRO A 26 1.82 9.63 -7.03
C PRO A 26 0.42 9.41 -6.46
N LYS A 27 -0.19 10.49 -5.98
CA LYS A 27 -1.60 10.52 -5.61
C LYS A 27 -2.48 10.24 -6.84
N GLY A 28 -3.56 9.53 -6.64
CA GLY A 28 -4.56 9.25 -7.68
C GLY A 28 -4.25 8.04 -8.56
N MET A 29 -3.12 7.36 -8.32
CA MET A 29 -2.73 6.17 -9.06
C MET A 29 -3.03 4.90 -8.28
N VAL A 30 -3.81 4.00 -8.88
CA VAL A 30 -4.09 2.67 -8.34
C VAL A 30 -2.88 1.76 -8.56
N VAL A 31 -2.59 0.88 -7.60
CA VAL A 31 -1.42 -0.01 -7.69
C VAL A 31 -1.62 -1.09 -8.75
N HIS A 32 -2.72 -1.83 -8.70
CA HIS A 32 -3.00 -2.90 -9.66
C HIS A 32 -4.39 -2.79 -10.25
N PRO A 33 -4.60 -3.34 -11.45
CA PRO A 33 -5.91 -3.30 -12.10
C PRO A 33 -7.02 -3.88 -11.23
N SER A 34 -8.16 -3.23 -11.28
CA SER A 34 -9.39 -3.62 -10.59
C SER A 34 -10.60 -3.06 -11.34
N VAL A 35 -11.80 -3.44 -10.93
CA VAL A 35 -13.03 -2.95 -11.56
C VAL A 35 -13.03 -1.42 -11.63
N GLY A 36 -13.16 -0.87 -12.85
CA GLY A 36 -13.11 0.56 -13.12
C GLY A 36 -11.70 1.16 -13.29
N HIS A 37 -10.64 0.37 -13.10
CA HIS A 37 -9.24 0.83 -13.19
C HIS A 37 -8.37 -0.23 -13.88
N TYR A 38 -8.46 -0.33 -15.22
CA TYR A 38 -7.68 -1.31 -15.99
C TYR A 38 -6.49 -0.71 -16.73
N THR A 39 -6.36 0.61 -16.68
CA THR A 39 -5.29 1.38 -17.30
C THR A 39 -4.70 2.36 -16.30
N HIS A 40 -3.51 2.89 -16.61
CA HIS A 40 -2.82 3.91 -15.78
C HIS A 40 -2.58 3.48 -14.33
N THR A 41 -2.40 2.18 -14.10
CA THR A 41 -2.02 1.66 -12.79
C THR A 41 -0.51 1.51 -12.69
N VAL A 42 0.00 1.32 -11.46
CA VAL A 42 1.41 1.00 -11.26
C VAL A 42 1.81 -0.24 -12.07
N VAL A 43 0.95 -1.27 -12.11
CA VAL A 43 1.22 -2.49 -12.89
C VAL A 43 1.44 -2.17 -14.37
N ASN A 44 0.58 -1.36 -15.00
CA ASN A 44 0.76 -0.97 -16.40
C ASN A 44 2.12 -0.28 -16.62
N ALA A 45 2.51 0.61 -15.72
CA ALA A 45 3.76 1.34 -15.81
C ALA A 45 5.00 0.44 -15.61
N VAL A 46 4.98 -0.44 -14.62
CA VAL A 46 6.12 -1.32 -14.35
C VAL A 46 6.25 -2.45 -15.39
N MET A 47 5.15 -2.90 -15.99
CA MET A 47 5.20 -3.82 -17.13
C MET A 47 5.95 -3.22 -18.32
N PHE A 48 5.77 -1.94 -18.57
CA PHE A 48 6.51 -1.23 -19.62
C PHE A 48 7.98 -1.05 -19.24
N HIS A 49 8.25 -0.59 -18.01
CA HIS A 49 9.61 -0.32 -17.54
C HIS A 49 10.46 -1.59 -17.36
N CYS A 50 9.91 -2.60 -16.74
CA CYS A 50 10.63 -3.85 -16.41
C CYS A 50 10.54 -4.91 -17.52
N LYS A 51 9.61 -4.79 -18.46
CA LYS A 51 9.35 -5.76 -19.52
C LYS A 51 9.17 -7.18 -18.93
N ASP A 52 10.02 -8.13 -19.28
CA ASP A 52 9.93 -9.53 -18.82
C ASP A 52 10.51 -9.75 -17.40
N HIS A 53 11.07 -8.72 -16.78
CA HIS A 53 11.69 -8.79 -15.45
C HIS A 53 10.72 -8.40 -14.34
N LEU A 54 9.63 -9.17 -14.20
CA LEU A 54 8.66 -9.03 -13.10
C LEU A 54 8.32 -10.42 -12.57
N SER A 55 8.16 -10.51 -11.24
CA SER A 55 7.70 -11.74 -10.62
C SER A 55 6.28 -12.09 -11.07
N GLY A 56 6.06 -13.36 -11.40
CA GLY A 56 4.76 -13.91 -11.77
C GLY A 56 3.99 -14.56 -10.63
N ILE A 57 4.48 -14.52 -9.39
CA ILE A 57 3.88 -15.25 -8.25
C ILE A 57 2.41 -14.89 -8.03
N ASN A 58 2.06 -13.58 -8.11
CA ASN A 58 0.68 -13.13 -7.93
C ASN A 58 -0.13 -13.04 -9.23
N GLY A 59 0.35 -13.69 -10.30
CA GLY A 59 -0.36 -13.85 -11.56
C GLY A 59 -0.35 -12.62 -12.45
N VAL A 60 -1.10 -12.71 -13.55
CA VAL A 60 -1.10 -11.74 -14.65
C VAL A 60 -1.70 -10.37 -14.29
N MET A 61 -2.52 -10.31 -13.25
CA MET A 61 -3.16 -9.07 -12.81
C MET A 61 -2.28 -8.27 -11.84
N ARG A 62 -1.28 -8.92 -11.22
CA ARG A 62 -0.45 -8.34 -10.17
C ARG A 62 1.02 -8.72 -10.31
N PRO A 63 1.62 -8.65 -11.52
CA PRO A 63 3.01 -9.04 -11.70
C PRO A 63 3.92 -8.14 -10.86
N GLY A 64 4.79 -8.75 -10.07
CA GLY A 64 5.74 -8.04 -9.20
C GLY A 64 5.15 -7.36 -7.97
N ILE A 65 3.85 -7.44 -7.74
CA ILE A 65 3.16 -6.74 -6.64
C ILE A 65 3.11 -7.63 -5.40
N VAL A 66 3.76 -7.22 -4.34
CA VAL A 66 3.81 -7.91 -3.04
C VAL A 66 3.02 -7.17 -1.95
N HIS A 67 2.80 -5.88 -2.14
CA HIS A 67 1.98 -5.04 -1.25
C HIS A 67 1.33 -3.90 -2.04
N ARG A 68 0.47 -3.16 -1.37
CA ARG A 68 -0.24 -2.03 -1.98
C ARG A 68 -0.43 -0.89 -0.99
N ILE A 69 -0.55 0.32 -1.52
CA ILE A 69 -1.02 1.51 -0.81
C ILE A 69 -2.23 2.06 -1.55
N ASP A 70 -3.05 2.84 -0.87
CA ASP A 70 -4.30 3.36 -1.42
C ASP A 70 -4.08 4.32 -2.59
N MET A 71 -5.09 4.48 -3.43
CA MET A 71 -5.04 5.34 -4.62
C MET A 71 -4.54 6.74 -4.30
N ASP A 72 -5.07 7.36 -3.25
CA ASP A 72 -4.72 8.73 -2.87
C ASP A 72 -3.55 8.84 -1.88
N THR A 73 -2.94 7.73 -1.53
CA THR A 73 -1.72 7.70 -0.73
C THR A 73 -0.50 7.78 -1.63
N THR A 74 0.41 8.69 -1.34
CA THR A 74 1.71 8.82 -2.02
C THR A 74 2.79 8.07 -1.26
N GLY A 75 3.88 7.72 -1.94
CA GLY A 75 5.07 7.22 -1.28
C GLY A 75 5.64 5.95 -1.86
N ALA A 76 6.59 5.39 -1.14
CA ALA A 76 7.38 4.26 -1.59
C ALA A 76 6.55 2.97 -1.72
N ILE A 77 6.68 2.34 -2.88
CA ILE A 77 6.17 0.99 -3.13
C ILE A 77 7.27 0.16 -3.78
N VAL A 78 7.45 -1.07 -3.29
CA VAL A 78 8.44 -2.00 -3.82
C VAL A 78 7.80 -2.95 -4.83
N ILE A 79 8.47 -3.10 -5.96
CA ILE A 79 8.10 -4.00 -7.05
C ILE A 79 9.16 -5.11 -7.13
N CYS A 80 8.75 -6.36 -7.20
CA CYS A 80 9.63 -7.51 -7.29
C CYS A 80 9.90 -7.85 -8.76
N LYS A 81 11.17 -7.80 -9.18
CA LYS A 81 11.57 -8.04 -10.56
C LYS A 81 11.75 -9.53 -10.86
N ASN A 82 11.82 -10.37 -9.83
CA ASN A 82 11.92 -11.84 -9.95
C ASN A 82 11.21 -12.54 -8.78
N ASP A 83 11.02 -13.85 -8.93
CA ASP A 83 10.27 -14.65 -7.96
C ASP A 83 11.00 -14.80 -6.63
N MET A 84 12.33 -14.84 -6.64
CA MET A 84 13.13 -14.94 -5.41
C MET A 84 12.96 -13.69 -4.54
N ALA A 85 13.04 -12.51 -5.12
CA ALA A 85 12.79 -11.25 -4.41
C ALA A 85 11.36 -11.19 -3.90
N HIS A 86 10.39 -11.62 -4.70
CA HIS A 86 8.98 -11.65 -4.31
C HIS A 86 8.76 -12.55 -3.09
N GLN A 87 9.29 -13.77 -3.11
CA GLN A 87 9.16 -14.69 -1.99
C GLN A 87 9.81 -14.14 -0.72
N SER A 88 11.01 -13.60 -0.83
CA SER A 88 11.72 -12.99 0.30
C SER A 88 10.93 -11.84 0.93
N LEU A 89 10.42 -10.91 0.11
CA LEU A 89 9.65 -9.76 0.61
C LEU A 89 8.29 -10.17 1.13
N ALA A 90 7.62 -11.13 0.52
CA ALA A 90 6.36 -11.67 1.02
C ALA A 90 6.54 -12.29 2.42
N ASP A 91 7.62 -13.04 2.63
CA ASP A 91 7.92 -13.63 3.94
C ASP A 91 8.22 -12.55 4.99
N GLN A 92 9.00 -11.53 4.64
CA GLN A 92 9.28 -10.40 5.52
C GLN A 92 8.02 -9.62 5.90
N LEU A 93 7.09 -9.44 4.96
CA LEU A 93 5.79 -8.80 5.24
C LEU A 93 4.94 -9.67 6.16
N LYS A 94 4.92 -10.98 5.95
CA LYS A 94 4.20 -11.95 6.78
C LYS A 94 4.74 -11.98 8.22
N GLU A 95 6.05 -11.88 8.37
CA GLU A 95 6.74 -11.85 9.67
C GLU A 95 6.73 -10.46 10.33
N HIS A 96 6.16 -9.46 9.65
CA HIS A 96 6.15 -8.06 10.11
C HIS A 96 7.56 -7.48 10.34
N SER A 97 8.57 -7.96 9.60
CA SER A 97 9.95 -7.48 9.71
C SER A 97 10.24 -6.24 8.86
N ILE A 98 9.37 -5.91 7.92
CA ILE A 98 9.46 -4.66 7.14
C ILE A 98 8.76 -3.54 7.90
N THR A 99 9.50 -2.47 8.21
CA THR A 99 8.92 -1.28 8.81
C THR A 99 8.16 -0.46 7.78
N ARG A 100 6.86 -0.28 8.02
CA ARG A 100 5.96 0.51 7.15
C ARG A 100 5.49 1.74 7.90
N LYS A 101 5.97 2.91 7.47
CA LYS A 101 5.63 4.20 8.08
C LYS A 101 4.90 5.10 7.11
N TYR A 102 3.90 5.78 7.63
CA TYR A 102 3.09 6.76 6.92
C TYR A 102 3.06 8.06 7.71
N ARG A 103 2.89 9.17 7.02
CA ARG A 103 2.66 10.47 7.66
C ARG A 103 1.38 11.07 7.13
N ALA A 104 0.60 11.67 8.01
CA ALA A 104 -0.66 12.29 7.65
C ALA A 104 -1.03 13.40 8.63
N LEU A 105 -1.79 14.37 8.10
CA LEU A 105 -2.53 15.32 8.91
C LEU A 105 -3.91 14.75 9.22
N VAL A 106 -4.29 14.79 10.48
CA VAL A 106 -5.62 14.38 10.92
C VAL A 106 -6.35 15.56 11.58
N HIS A 107 -7.67 15.55 11.49
CA HIS A 107 -8.49 16.51 12.22
C HIS A 107 -8.40 16.27 13.73
N GLY A 108 -8.44 17.35 14.48
CA GLY A 108 -8.45 17.31 15.92
C GLY A 108 -7.05 17.27 16.53
N ASN A 109 -7.03 17.14 17.85
CA ASN A 109 -5.80 17.10 18.63
C ASN A 109 -5.77 15.81 19.44
N LEU A 110 -4.77 14.97 19.17
CA LEU A 110 -4.57 13.76 19.95
C LEU A 110 -4.02 14.11 21.34
N LYS A 111 -4.58 13.50 22.36
CA LYS A 111 -4.25 13.77 23.75
C LYS A 111 -2.85 13.25 24.11
N GLU A 112 -2.50 12.06 23.63
CA GLU A 112 -1.22 11.42 23.91
C GLU A 112 -0.23 11.68 22.77
N ASP A 113 1.07 11.76 23.10
CA ASP A 113 2.14 11.94 22.12
C ASP A 113 2.41 10.68 21.29
N GLU A 114 2.17 9.54 21.87
CA GLU A 114 2.34 8.23 21.26
C GLU A 114 1.20 7.30 21.69
N GLY A 115 0.89 6.32 20.85
CA GLY A 115 -0.14 5.35 21.20
C GLY A 115 -0.32 4.27 20.16
N MET A 116 -1.36 3.49 20.37
CA MET A 116 -1.73 2.36 19.52
C MET A 116 -3.23 2.39 19.28
N VAL A 117 -3.61 2.16 18.03
CA VAL A 117 -5.00 1.95 17.64
C VAL A 117 -5.17 0.50 17.22
N GLU A 118 -6.09 -0.19 17.85
CA GLU A 118 -6.37 -1.59 17.58
C GLU A 118 -7.86 -1.80 17.36
N GLY A 119 -8.22 -2.64 16.40
CA GLY A 119 -9.59 -3.01 16.14
C GLY A 119 -9.72 -3.88 14.88
N PRO A 120 -10.83 -4.64 14.77
CA PRO A 120 -11.07 -5.46 13.59
C PRO A 120 -11.58 -4.61 12.42
N ILE A 121 -10.83 -4.61 11.31
CA ILE A 121 -11.24 -3.91 10.09
C ILE A 121 -11.90 -4.88 9.12
N GLY A 122 -13.07 -4.51 8.63
CA GLY A 122 -13.84 -5.27 7.64
C GLY A 122 -14.67 -4.37 6.76
N ARG A 123 -15.43 -4.96 5.83
CA ARG A 123 -16.36 -4.19 5.01
C ARG A 123 -17.44 -3.53 5.85
N HIS A 124 -17.76 -2.28 5.52
CA HIS A 124 -18.87 -1.57 6.15
C HIS A 124 -20.17 -2.38 5.94
N PRO A 125 -21.02 -2.53 6.97
CA PRO A 125 -22.19 -3.40 6.90
C PRO A 125 -23.19 -3.05 5.79
N THR A 126 -23.33 -1.77 5.48
CA THR A 126 -24.30 -1.27 4.49
C THR A 126 -23.63 -0.65 3.27
N ASP A 127 -22.59 0.15 3.44
CA ASP A 127 -21.83 0.73 2.33
C ASP A 127 -20.60 -0.13 1.98
N ARG A 128 -20.80 -1.07 1.06
CA ARG A 128 -19.78 -2.06 0.68
C ARG A 128 -18.51 -1.47 0.05
N LYS A 129 -18.52 -0.19 -0.30
CA LYS A 129 -17.33 0.51 -0.82
C LYS A 129 -16.39 0.97 0.29
N LYS A 130 -16.90 1.06 1.52
CA LYS A 130 -16.16 1.51 2.69
C LYS A 130 -15.67 0.34 3.54
N MET A 131 -14.62 0.61 4.29
CA MET A 131 -14.17 -0.22 5.40
C MET A 131 -14.63 0.41 6.72
N ALA A 132 -14.74 -0.42 7.75
CA ALA A 132 -15.17 0.02 9.09
C ALA A 132 -14.63 -0.93 10.15
N ILE A 133 -14.71 -0.52 11.40
CA ILE A 133 -14.57 -1.44 12.52
C ILE A 133 -15.76 -2.42 12.47
N ASN A 134 -15.46 -3.68 12.29
CA ASN A 134 -16.44 -4.73 12.10
C ASN A 134 -16.10 -5.93 13.00
N HIS A 135 -16.73 -5.99 14.16
CA HIS A 135 -16.47 -7.04 15.16
C HIS A 135 -16.94 -8.43 14.70
N LYS A 136 -17.87 -8.52 13.76
CA LYS A 136 -18.40 -9.78 13.25
C LYS A 136 -17.50 -10.41 12.18
N ASN A 137 -17.04 -9.62 11.21
CA ASN A 137 -16.34 -10.09 10.01
C ASN A 137 -14.98 -9.40 9.77
N GLY A 138 -14.56 -8.52 10.69
CA GLY A 138 -13.30 -7.80 10.57
C GLY A 138 -12.10 -8.67 10.89
N LYS A 139 -10.97 -8.31 10.31
CA LYS A 139 -9.67 -8.91 10.59
C LYS A 139 -8.90 -8.01 11.57
N PRO A 140 -8.21 -8.59 12.57
CA PRO A 140 -7.42 -7.80 13.52
C PRO A 140 -6.48 -6.82 12.79
N ALA A 141 -6.47 -5.57 13.26
CA ALA A 141 -5.60 -4.53 12.74
C ALA A 141 -4.98 -3.73 13.89
N VAL A 142 -3.69 -3.46 13.77
CA VAL A 142 -2.92 -2.70 14.77
C VAL A 142 -2.08 -1.65 14.07
N THR A 143 -2.21 -0.41 14.53
CA THR A 143 -1.43 0.74 14.04
C THR A 143 -0.85 1.49 15.23
N HIS A 144 0.46 1.69 15.26
CA HIS A 144 1.13 2.57 16.22
C HIS A 144 1.20 3.98 15.68
N TYR A 145 1.14 4.98 16.55
CA TYR A 145 1.27 6.36 16.14
C TYR A 145 2.22 7.16 17.03
N LYS A 146 2.81 8.17 16.43
CA LYS A 146 3.62 9.19 17.10
C LYS A 146 3.24 10.56 16.56
N VAL A 147 2.87 11.47 17.47
CA VAL A 147 2.60 12.86 17.11
C VAL A 147 3.91 13.55 16.78
N LEU A 148 4.01 14.15 15.59
CA LEU A 148 5.15 14.92 15.14
C LEU A 148 4.99 16.39 15.44
N GLU A 149 3.79 16.94 15.20
CA GLU A 149 3.48 18.36 15.42
C GLU A 149 1.98 18.57 15.63
N ARG A 150 1.64 19.52 16.49
CA ARG A 150 0.25 19.92 16.78
C ARG A 150 -0.03 21.32 16.26
N PHE A 151 -1.15 21.46 15.54
CA PHE A 151 -1.58 22.74 14.94
C PHE A 151 -2.91 23.23 15.53
N GLY A 152 -3.30 22.78 16.72
CA GLY A 152 -4.59 23.10 17.35
C GLY A 152 -5.72 22.25 16.80
N SER A 153 -6.27 22.61 15.65
CA SER A 153 -7.37 21.86 15.01
C SER A 153 -6.92 20.65 14.20
N TYR A 154 -5.62 20.50 13.97
CA TYR A 154 -5.01 19.41 13.20
C TYR A 154 -3.78 18.89 13.92
N THR A 155 -3.48 17.62 13.68
CA THR A 155 -2.28 16.97 14.21
C THR A 155 -1.53 16.27 13.07
N PHE A 156 -0.21 16.50 12.99
CA PHE A 156 0.67 15.79 12.06
C PHE A 156 1.26 14.58 12.75
N ILE A 157 1.03 13.41 12.18
CA ILE A 157 1.27 12.13 12.84
C ILE A 157 2.08 11.22 11.93
N GLU A 158 3.02 10.48 12.53
CA GLU A 158 3.65 9.31 11.91
C GLU A 158 2.95 8.05 12.40
N TRP A 159 2.53 7.22 11.44
CA TRP A 159 1.87 5.95 11.66
C TRP A 159 2.79 4.80 11.32
N GLN A 160 2.87 3.78 12.16
CA GLN A 160 3.60 2.55 11.88
C GLN A 160 2.65 1.36 11.96
N LEU A 161 2.56 0.61 10.84
CA LEU A 161 1.68 -0.55 10.74
C LEU A 161 2.33 -1.80 11.34
N GLU A 162 1.56 -2.56 12.13
CA GLU A 162 1.83 -3.99 12.37
C GLU A 162 1.10 -4.84 11.33
N THR A 163 -0.12 -4.48 11.00
CA THR A 163 -0.97 -5.13 9.99
C THR A 163 -1.19 -4.19 8.81
N GLY A 164 -1.61 -4.71 7.66
CA GLY A 164 -1.85 -3.92 6.46
C GLY A 164 -3.23 -4.19 5.85
N ARG A 165 -4.30 -3.90 6.59
CA ARG A 165 -5.67 -4.08 6.09
C ARG A 165 -6.03 -2.98 5.10
N THR A 166 -7.01 -3.26 4.24
CA THR A 166 -7.53 -2.26 3.29
C THR A 166 -8.04 -1.02 4.04
N HIS A 167 -7.62 0.16 3.61
CA HIS A 167 -7.96 1.46 4.20
C HIS A 167 -7.59 1.59 5.70
N GLN A 168 -6.58 0.85 6.16
CA GLN A 168 -6.19 0.91 7.58
C GLN A 168 -5.63 2.29 7.96
N ILE A 169 -4.92 2.95 7.07
CA ILE A 169 -4.48 4.34 7.21
C ILE A 169 -5.52 5.27 6.61
#